data_892de6d23a9198bedf2c9c21d4bda73e
#
_entry.id   892de6d23a9198bedf2c9c21d4bda73e
#
_cell.length_a   1.000
_cell.length_b   1.000
_cell.length_c   1.000
_cell.angle_alpha   90.00
_cell.angle_beta   90.00
_cell.angle_gamma   90.00
#
_symmetry.space_group_name_H-M   'P 1'
#
loop_
_entity.id
_entity.type
_entity.pdbx_description
1 polymer ?
#
loop_
_entity_poly.entity_id
_entity_poly.type
_entity_poly.pdbx_seq_one_letter_code
_entity_poly.pdbx_strand_id
1 'polypeptide(L)'
;MNNIDLEHIHPLTDFLRNHKKYIARLKRTGDPAILTINGKPEIVLVDAESYQSIIEKLQQIETIEAIRVGLKAAEDGDMKPAEQVFLEMKSKYGVSD
;
A
#
# COMPACT_ATOMS: atom_id res chain seq x y z
N MET A 1 1.84 -5.57 -14.73
CA MET A 1 1.50 -4.89 -14.85
C MET A 1 1.46 -4.14 -14.81
N ASN A 2 1.27 -3.81 -14.82
CA ASN A 2 1.29 -3.09 -14.82
C ASN A 2 1.12 -2.08 -15.13
N ASN A 3 0.61 -1.96 -15.46
CA ASN A 3 0.65 -0.70 -16.15
C ASN A 3 -0.41 0.22 -15.67
N ILE A 4 -0.04 1.46 -15.50
CA ILE A 4 -1.01 2.49 -15.23
C ILE A 4 -1.77 2.76 -16.50
N ASP A 5 -3.06 2.52 -16.47
CA ASP A 5 -3.94 2.80 -17.59
C ASP A 5 -4.16 4.30 -17.68
N LEU A 6 -3.98 4.86 -18.88
CA LEU A 6 -4.18 6.28 -19.10
C LEU A 6 -5.59 6.75 -18.73
N GLU A 7 -6.56 5.85 -18.81
CA GLU A 7 -7.93 6.16 -18.42
C GLU A 7 -8.08 6.40 -16.92
N HIS A 8 -7.08 5.99 -16.14
CA HIS A 8 -7.09 6.14 -14.69
C HIS A 8 -6.24 7.30 -14.20
N ILE A 9 -5.75 8.13 -15.12
CA ILE A 9 -4.94 9.30 -14.78
C ILE A 9 -5.78 10.54 -15.01
N HIS A 10 -5.96 11.34 -13.96
CA HIS A 10 -6.82 12.51 -14.00
C HIS A 10 -6.21 13.66 -13.22
N PRO A 11 -6.50 14.92 -13.60
CA PRO A 11 -6.05 16.06 -12.80
C PRO A 11 -6.75 16.08 -11.44
N LEU A 12 -6.05 16.51 -10.42
CA LEU A 12 -6.65 16.66 -9.08
C LEU A 12 -7.89 17.56 -9.13
N THR A 13 -7.86 18.62 -9.93
CA THR A 13 -8.99 19.53 -10.04
C THR A 13 -10.26 18.85 -10.53
N ASP A 14 -10.12 17.87 -11.42
CA ASP A 14 -11.26 17.12 -11.90
C ASP A 14 -11.88 16.27 -10.78
N PHE A 15 -11.03 15.65 -9.98
CA PHE A 15 -11.50 14.91 -8.83
C PHE A 15 -12.24 15.80 -7.84
N LEU A 16 -11.72 16.98 -7.56
CA LEU A 16 -12.35 17.89 -6.61
C LEU A 16 -13.75 18.31 -7.07
N ARG A 17 -13.95 18.42 -8.37
CA ARG A 17 -15.27 18.77 -8.92
C ARG A 17 -16.22 17.59 -9.00
N ASN A 18 -15.69 16.38 -9.17
CA ASN A 18 -16.50 15.21 -9.44
C ASN A 18 -16.22 14.06 -8.47
N HIS A 19 -15.87 14.38 -7.22
CA HIS A 19 -15.40 13.38 -6.27
C HIS A 19 -16.39 12.23 -6.05
N LYS A 20 -17.69 12.50 -6.03
CA LYS A 20 -18.69 11.44 -5.82
C LYS A 20 -18.65 10.40 -6.93
N LYS A 21 -18.44 10.85 -8.16
CA LYS A 21 -18.35 9.98 -9.33
C LYS A 21 -17.09 9.11 -9.25
N TYR A 22 -15.98 9.70 -8.83
CA TYR A 22 -14.73 8.96 -8.62
C TYR A 22 -14.86 7.91 -7.54
N ILE A 23 -15.47 8.29 -6.42
CA ILE A 23 -15.66 7.37 -5.29
C ILE A 23 -16.52 6.18 -5.72
N ALA A 24 -17.62 6.43 -6.44
CA ALA A 24 -18.49 5.37 -6.92
C ALA A 24 -17.75 4.42 -7.84
N ARG A 25 -16.92 4.94 -8.73
CA ARG A 25 -16.13 4.13 -9.64
C ARG A 25 -15.09 3.29 -8.91
N LEU A 26 -14.40 3.89 -7.94
CA LEU A 26 -13.40 3.16 -7.13
C LEU A 26 -14.05 1.99 -6.39
N LYS A 27 -15.21 2.22 -5.80
CA LYS A 27 -15.91 1.16 -5.07
C LYS A 27 -16.42 0.06 -6.00
N ARG A 28 -16.86 0.44 -7.19
CA ARG A 28 -17.40 -0.51 -8.15
C ARG A 28 -16.33 -1.38 -8.80
N THR A 29 -15.20 -0.78 -9.17
CA THR A 29 -14.18 -1.47 -9.92
C THR A 29 -13.02 -1.96 -9.07
N GLY A 30 -12.72 -1.28 -7.98
CA GLY A 30 -11.55 -1.57 -7.17
C GLY A 30 -10.25 -1.10 -7.79
N ASP A 31 -10.32 -0.45 -8.95
CA ASP A 31 -9.11 0.01 -9.65
C ASP A 31 -8.71 1.39 -9.14
N PRO A 32 -7.43 1.58 -8.82
CA PRO A 32 -6.97 2.88 -8.35
C PRO A 32 -7.02 3.94 -9.44
N ALA A 33 -7.14 5.19 -9.02
CA ALA A 33 -7.04 6.34 -9.93
C ALA A 33 -5.83 7.16 -9.52
N ILE A 34 -5.14 7.71 -10.50
CA ILE A 34 -3.97 8.54 -10.25
C ILE A 34 -4.34 9.98 -10.51
N LEU A 35 -4.04 10.82 -9.54
CA LEU A 35 -4.30 12.24 -9.66
C LEU A 35 -3.00 12.99 -9.91
N THR A 36 -3.05 13.92 -10.85
CA THR A 36 -1.89 14.73 -11.19
C THR A 36 -2.06 16.15 -10.66
N ILE A 37 -0.93 16.75 -10.34
CA ILE A 37 -0.85 18.16 -9.98
C ILE A 37 0.20 18.77 -10.91
N ASN A 38 -0.19 19.79 -11.65
CA ASN A 38 0.69 20.40 -12.65
C ASN A 38 1.24 19.37 -13.64
N GLY A 39 0.39 18.41 -14.01
CA GLY A 39 0.76 17.40 -14.99
C GLY A 39 1.62 16.27 -14.46
N LYS A 40 1.92 16.25 -13.17
CA LYS A 40 2.75 15.21 -12.56
C LYS A 40 1.92 14.32 -11.64
N PRO A 41 2.06 13.00 -11.74
CA PRO A 41 1.37 12.11 -10.81
C PRO A 41 1.82 12.36 -9.37
N GLU A 42 0.88 12.64 -8.50
CA GLU A 42 1.19 12.99 -7.11
C GLU A 42 0.42 12.14 -6.10
N ILE A 43 -0.79 11.71 -6.46
CA ILE A 43 -1.68 11.04 -5.52
C ILE A 43 -2.28 9.82 -6.19
N VAL A 44 -2.39 8.74 -5.43
CA VAL A 44 -3.12 7.55 -5.87
C VAL A 44 -4.35 7.43 -4.99
N LEU A 45 -5.52 7.34 -5.63
CA LEU A 45 -6.78 7.09 -4.94
C LEU A 45 -7.13 5.63 -5.04
N VAL A 46 -7.50 5.04 -3.93
CA VAL A 46 -7.95 3.65 -3.90
C VAL A 46 -9.05 3.55 -2.84
N ASP A 47 -10.05 2.71 -3.08
CA ASP A 47 -11.08 2.53 -2.07
C ASP A 47 -10.52 1.77 -0.87
N ALA A 48 -11.13 1.98 0.30
CA ALA A 48 -10.60 1.45 1.55
C ALA A 48 -10.51 -0.07 1.55
N GLU A 49 -11.49 -0.75 0.97
CA GLU A 49 -11.51 -2.20 0.92
C GLU A 49 -10.35 -2.75 0.09
N SER A 50 -10.12 -2.16 -1.07
CA SER A 50 -9.01 -2.55 -1.93
C SER A 50 -7.67 -2.26 -1.28
N TYR A 51 -7.55 -1.12 -0.62
CA TYR A 51 -6.34 -0.77 0.10
C TYR A 51 -6.05 -1.77 1.21
N GLN A 52 -7.09 -2.13 1.97
CA GLN A 52 -6.94 -3.11 3.04
C GLN A 52 -6.45 -4.46 2.50
N SER A 53 -7.00 -4.86 1.35
CA SER A 53 -6.58 -6.10 0.71
C SER A 53 -5.11 -6.06 0.32
N ILE A 54 -4.65 -4.93 -0.22
CA ILE A 54 -3.24 -4.75 -0.57
C ILE A 54 -2.36 -4.85 0.67
N ILE A 55 -2.74 -4.19 1.74
CA ILE A 55 -1.97 -4.20 2.99
C ILE A 55 -1.89 -5.61 3.56
N GLU A 56 -3.00 -6.36 3.53
CA GLU A 56 -3.00 -7.73 4.01
C GLU A 56 -2.07 -8.63 3.21
N LYS A 57 -2.04 -8.45 1.90
CA LYS A 57 -1.12 -9.21 1.05
C LYS A 57 0.33 -8.88 1.35
N LEU A 58 0.64 -7.62 1.58
CA LEU A 58 1.99 -7.19 1.96
C LEU A 58 2.38 -7.78 3.31
N GLN A 59 1.47 -7.79 4.27
CA GLN A 59 1.73 -8.37 5.58
C GLN A 59 2.02 -9.86 5.48
N GLN A 60 1.32 -10.59 4.62
CA GLN A 60 1.58 -11.99 4.39
C GLN A 60 2.99 -12.21 3.84
N ILE A 61 3.40 -11.40 2.89
CA ILE A 61 4.74 -11.50 2.32
C ILE A 61 5.80 -11.20 3.37
N GLU A 62 5.61 -10.16 4.15
CA GLU A 62 6.54 -9.78 5.20
C GLU A 62 6.63 -10.85 6.29
N THR A 63 5.52 -11.47 6.63
CA THR A 63 5.49 -12.56 7.61
C THR A 63 6.30 -13.76 7.12
N ILE A 64 6.13 -14.14 5.87
CA ILE A 64 6.88 -15.24 5.27
C ILE A 64 8.38 -14.94 5.28
N GLU A 65 8.75 -13.71 4.92
CA GLU A 65 10.15 -13.30 4.93
C GLU A 65 10.72 -13.29 6.34
N ALA A 66 9.95 -12.82 7.32
CA ALA A 66 10.38 -12.80 8.72
C ALA A 66 10.62 -14.21 9.24
N ILE A 67 9.75 -15.15 8.90
CA ILE A 67 9.91 -16.54 9.28
C ILE A 67 11.19 -17.13 8.66
N ARG A 68 11.39 -16.86 7.37
CA ARG A 68 12.58 -17.36 6.67
C ARG A 68 13.85 -16.81 7.28
N VAL A 69 13.89 -15.52 7.56
CA VAL A 69 15.03 -14.86 8.19
C VAL A 69 15.26 -15.40 9.60
N GLY A 70 14.17 -15.60 10.35
CA GLY A 70 14.24 -16.15 11.70
C GLY A 70 14.82 -17.55 11.72
N LEU A 71 14.41 -18.41 10.79
CA LEU A 71 14.93 -19.76 10.69
C LEU A 71 16.42 -19.76 10.37
N LYS A 72 16.83 -18.90 9.45
CA LYS A 72 18.23 -18.78 9.09
C LYS A 72 19.05 -18.24 10.24
N ALA A 73 18.54 -17.24 10.95
CA ALA A 73 19.22 -16.68 12.10
C ALA A 73 19.37 -17.71 13.21
N ALA A 74 18.37 -18.56 13.41
CA ALA A 74 18.45 -19.64 14.38
C ALA A 74 19.56 -20.64 14.04
N GLU A 75 19.70 -20.96 12.76
CA GLU A 75 20.78 -21.84 12.30
C GLU A 75 22.15 -21.24 12.56
N ASP A 76 22.26 -19.93 12.36
CA ASP A 76 23.52 -19.20 12.53
C ASP A 76 23.76 -18.77 13.96
N GLY A 77 22.82 -19.00 14.85
CA GLY A 77 22.94 -18.61 16.25
C GLY A 77 22.71 -17.12 16.50
N ASP A 78 22.21 -16.41 15.51
CA ASP A 78 21.98 -14.98 15.60
C ASP A 78 20.49 -14.69 15.46
N MET A 79 19.76 -14.77 16.56
CA MET A 79 18.31 -14.63 16.52
C MET A 79 17.89 -13.19 16.81
N LYS A 80 16.97 -12.71 15.98
CA LYS A 80 16.36 -11.43 16.16
C LYS A 80 14.86 -11.66 16.44
N PRO A 81 14.36 -11.31 17.63
CA PRO A 81 12.96 -11.57 17.95
C PRO A 81 12.02 -10.90 16.95
N ALA A 82 10.92 -11.59 16.64
CA ALA A 82 9.92 -11.05 15.74
C ALA A 82 9.35 -9.72 16.24
N GLU A 83 9.24 -9.57 17.55
CA GLU A 83 8.79 -8.33 18.18
C GLU A 83 9.70 -7.16 17.84
N GLN A 84 10.99 -7.41 17.82
CA GLN A 84 11.96 -6.37 17.50
C GLN A 84 11.80 -5.90 16.07
N VAL A 85 11.60 -6.83 15.14
CA VAL A 85 11.36 -6.50 13.74
C VAL A 85 10.08 -5.67 13.61
N PHE A 86 9.05 -6.07 14.33
CA PHE A 86 7.78 -5.37 14.33
C PHE A 86 7.93 -3.93 14.85
N LEU A 87 8.67 -3.77 15.95
CA LEU A 87 8.92 -2.46 16.51
C LEU A 87 9.75 -1.57 15.58
N GLU A 88 10.71 -2.15 14.91
CA GLU A 88 11.50 -1.43 13.91
C GLU A 88 10.62 -0.92 12.78
N MET A 89 9.67 -1.73 12.32
CA MET A 89 8.74 -1.33 11.27
C MET A 89 7.82 -0.20 11.74
N LYS A 90 7.30 -0.30 12.95
CA LYS A 90 6.46 0.76 13.54
C LYS A 90 7.21 2.07 13.62
N SER A 91 8.44 2.01 14.07
CA SER A 91 9.29 3.20 14.21
C SER A 91 9.57 3.81 12.84
N LYS A 92 9.89 2.97 11.87
CA LYS A 92 10.26 3.41 10.52
C LYS A 92 9.12 4.11 9.82
N TYR A 93 7.90 3.60 9.97
CA TYR A 93 6.74 4.14 9.28
C TYR A 93 5.90 5.10 10.12
N GLY A 94 6.33 5.37 11.34
CA GLY A 94 5.64 6.32 12.17
C GLY A 94 4.25 5.88 12.60
N VAL A 95 4.00 4.59 12.61
CA VAL A 95 2.72 4.06 13.02
C VAL A 95 2.63 4.12 14.54
N SER A 96 1.62 4.81 15.06
CA SER A 96 1.34 4.83 16.49
C SER A 96 0.09 4.01 16.76
N ASP A 97 0.02 3.45 17.92
CA ASP A 97 -1.12 2.63 18.33
C ASP A 97 -2.36 3.41 18.57
#